data_6a3379eb53d3ec2a0dc67287cf15704b
#
_entry.id   6a3379eb53d3ec2a0dc67287cf15704b
#
_cell.length_a   1.000
_cell.length_b   1.000
_cell.length_c   1.000
_cell.angle_alpha   90.00
_cell.angle_beta   90.00
_cell.angle_gamma   90.00
#
_symmetry.space_group_name_H-M   'P 1'
#
loop_
_entity.id
_entity.type
_entity.pdbx_description
1 polymer ?
#
loop_
_entity_poly.entity_id
_entity_poly.type
_entity_poly.pdbx_seq_one_letter_code
_entity_poly.pdbx_strand_id
1 'polypeptide(L)'
;MSGQIRILSVEVEDAPNTLTKISGAIRRRGFHVRGISVGPSRQPGRSRITLQIDHGHAEADQVRKQLERLVEVVEVEDLTGDEVHSRELIVAKVAASELEALLQRGAKVLSTGPDGTTVEFSGDADEVGDFVNELARHGIVEVVRSGPVVMRRTE
;
A
#
# COMPACT_ATOMS: atom_id res chain seq x y z
N MET A 1 -15.85 12.57 7.78
CA MET A 1 -15.49 11.50 8.75
C MET A 1 -14.48 10.61 8.05
N SER A 2 -13.26 10.59 8.52
CA SER A 2 -12.25 9.66 7.99
C SER A 2 -12.67 8.24 8.36
N GLY A 3 -13.08 7.45 7.38
CA GLY A 3 -13.34 6.03 7.56
C GLY A 3 -12.09 5.37 8.11
N GLN A 4 -12.26 4.39 8.98
CA GLN A 4 -11.15 3.61 9.51
C GLN A 4 -10.58 2.77 8.37
N ILE A 5 -9.29 2.93 8.07
CA ILE A 5 -8.62 2.13 7.04
C ILE A 5 -8.52 0.69 7.53
N ARG A 6 -8.99 -0.24 6.72
CA ARG A 6 -8.87 -1.67 6.93
C ARG A 6 -7.83 -2.26 5.98
N ILE A 7 -7.06 -3.20 6.48
CA ILE A 7 -6.00 -3.86 5.74
C ILE A 7 -6.32 -5.34 5.65
N LEU A 8 -6.53 -5.83 4.43
CA LEU A 8 -6.72 -7.25 4.16
C LEU A 8 -5.53 -7.80 3.40
N SER A 9 -5.03 -8.94 3.83
CA SER A 9 -4.06 -9.74 3.10
C SER A 9 -4.78 -10.89 2.41
N VAL A 10 -4.60 -11.03 1.11
CA VAL A 10 -5.25 -12.07 0.30
C VAL A 10 -4.18 -12.90 -0.37
N GLU A 11 -4.10 -14.18 -0.03
CA GLU A 11 -3.27 -15.14 -0.77
C GLU A 11 -4.11 -15.77 -1.89
N VAL A 12 -3.58 -15.73 -3.10
CA VAL A 12 -4.28 -16.17 -4.30
C VAL A 12 -3.42 -17.09 -5.14
N GLU A 13 -4.06 -17.96 -5.92
CA GLU A 13 -3.41 -18.66 -7.01
C GLU A 13 -3.12 -17.69 -8.16
N ASP A 14 -1.91 -17.78 -8.72
CA ASP A 14 -1.44 -16.92 -9.81
C ASP A 14 -2.02 -17.41 -11.14
N ALA A 15 -3.32 -17.23 -11.30
CA ALA A 15 -4.08 -17.62 -12.47
C ALA A 15 -4.44 -16.39 -13.32
N PRO A 16 -4.62 -16.55 -14.64
CA PRO A 16 -5.13 -15.48 -15.49
C PRO A 16 -6.44 -14.91 -14.94
N ASN A 17 -6.56 -13.58 -14.94
CA ASN A 17 -7.75 -12.85 -14.47
C ASN A 17 -8.02 -12.85 -12.95
N THR A 18 -7.16 -13.42 -12.09
CA THR A 18 -7.34 -13.39 -10.64
C THR A 18 -7.52 -11.96 -10.12
N LEU A 19 -6.64 -11.05 -10.51
CA LEU A 19 -6.73 -9.65 -10.11
C LEU A 19 -8.02 -8.96 -10.60
N THR A 20 -8.46 -9.28 -11.82
CA THR A 20 -9.73 -8.77 -12.37
C THR A 20 -10.93 -9.26 -11.58
N LYS A 21 -10.94 -10.52 -11.15
CA LYS A 21 -12.01 -11.09 -10.32
C LYS A 21 -12.06 -10.44 -8.95
N ILE A 22 -10.90 -10.24 -8.32
CA ILE A 22 -10.79 -9.55 -7.03
C ILE A 22 -11.30 -8.11 -7.14
N SER A 23 -10.82 -7.35 -8.12
CA SER A 23 -11.28 -5.99 -8.37
C SER A 23 -12.78 -5.93 -8.64
N GLY A 24 -13.32 -6.89 -9.39
CA GLY A 24 -14.76 -7.02 -9.65
C GLY A 24 -15.58 -7.32 -8.39
N ALA A 25 -15.07 -8.17 -7.50
CA ALA A 25 -15.73 -8.49 -6.23
C ALA A 25 -15.82 -7.27 -5.31
N ILE A 26 -14.75 -6.49 -5.24
CA ILE A 26 -14.70 -5.24 -4.45
C ILE A 26 -15.64 -4.19 -5.05
N ARG A 27 -15.55 -3.96 -6.36
CA ARG A 27 -16.34 -2.90 -7.05
C ARG A 27 -17.84 -3.09 -6.95
N ARG A 28 -18.34 -4.31 -7.03
CA ARG A 28 -19.79 -4.61 -6.98
C ARG A 28 -20.49 -4.11 -5.72
N ARG A 29 -19.76 -3.85 -4.64
CA ARG A 29 -20.28 -3.38 -3.37
C ARG A 29 -20.00 -1.90 -3.09
N GLY A 30 -19.37 -1.20 -4.04
CA GLY A 30 -19.06 0.22 -3.88
C GLY A 30 -17.97 0.53 -2.86
N PHE A 31 -17.12 -0.45 -2.51
CA PHE A 31 -16.01 -0.23 -1.58
C PHE A 31 -14.93 0.63 -2.22
N HIS A 32 -14.44 1.58 -1.43
CA HIS A 32 -13.32 2.41 -1.84
C HIS A 32 -11.99 1.75 -1.47
N VAL A 33 -11.22 1.37 -2.49
CA VAL A 33 -9.85 0.85 -2.31
C VAL A 33 -8.89 2.02 -2.38
N ARG A 34 -8.15 2.26 -1.29
CA ARG A 34 -7.11 3.30 -1.23
C ARG A 34 -5.76 2.84 -1.78
N GLY A 35 -5.49 1.57 -1.65
CA GLY A 35 -4.24 0.99 -2.11
C GLY A 35 -4.36 -0.50 -2.33
N ILE A 36 -3.58 -0.97 -3.29
CA ILE A 36 -3.42 -2.39 -3.59
C ILE A 36 -1.96 -2.65 -3.94
N SER A 37 -1.36 -3.61 -3.27
CA SER A 37 -0.02 -4.11 -3.58
C SER A 37 -0.11 -5.59 -3.91
N VAL A 38 0.57 -6.00 -4.97
CA VAL A 38 0.59 -7.40 -5.42
C VAL A 38 2.05 -7.84 -5.54
N GLY A 39 2.37 -8.97 -4.96
CA GLY A 39 3.69 -9.56 -5.06
C GLY A 39 3.65 -11.08 -5.02
N PRO A 40 4.71 -11.76 -5.46
CA PRO A 40 4.79 -13.21 -5.36
C PRO A 40 4.71 -13.66 -3.90
N SER A 41 3.98 -14.74 -3.65
CA SER A 41 3.95 -15.39 -2.34
C SER A 41 5.19 -16.27 -2.14
N ARG A 42 5.39 -16.73 -0.91
CA ARG A 42 6.42 -17.73 -0.59
C ARG A 42 6.22 -19.04 -1.38
N GLN A 43 4.98 -19.41 -1.65
CA GLN A 43 4.67 -20.62 -2.39
C GLN A 43 4.70 -20.34 -3.91
N PRO A 44 5.45 -21.15 -4.70
CA PRO A 44 5.44 -21.02 -6.15
C PRO A 44 4.02 -21.11 -6.74
N GLY A 45 3.70 -20.28 -7.73
CA GLY A 45 2.38 -20.23 -8.36
C GLY A 45 1.32 -19.51 -7.52
N ARG A 46 1.72 -18.76 -6.48
CA ARG A 46 0.83 -17.93 -5.68
C ARG A 46 1.32 -16.49 -5.59
N SER A 47 0.37 -15.59 -5.46
CA SER A 47 0.60 -14.18 -5.20
C SER A 47 -0.07 -13.75 -3.91
N ARG A 48 0.50 -12.75 -3.24
CA ARG A 48 -0.07 -12.10 -2.08
C ARG A 48 -0.50 -10.68 -2.44
N ILE A 49 -1.74 -10.37 -2.12
CA ILE A 49 -2.34 -9.06 -2.38
C ILE A 49 -2.62 -8.39 -1.04
N THR A 50 -2.13 -7.18 -0.86
CA THR A 50 -2.46 -6.33 0.28
C THR A 50 -3.46 -5.28 -0.19
N LEU A 51 -4.64 -5.24 0.43
CA LEU A 51 -5.72 -4.31 0.13
C LEU A 51 -5.90 -3.32 1.26
N GLN A 52 -5.93 -2.03 0.96
CA GLN A 52 -6.39 -0.98 1.87
C GLN A 52 -7.79 -0.55 1.48
N ILE A 53 -8.73 -0.67 2.40
CA ILE A 53 -10.14 -0.35 2.20
C ILE A 53 -10.55 0.73 3.19
N ASP A 54 -11.21 1.77 2.68
CA ASP A 54 -11.70 2.89 3.49
C ASP A 54 -13.16 2.64 3.89
N HIS A 55 -13.36 1.81 4.90
CA HIS A 55 -14.68 1.48 5.42
C HIS A 55 -14.67 0.98 6.87
N GLY A 56 -15.85 0.94 7.48
CA GLY A 56 -16.03 0.39 8.81
C GLY A 56 -15.82 -1.13 8.89
N HIS A 57 -15.87 -1.67 10.11
CA HIS A 57 -15.59 -3.08 10.37
C HIS A 57 -16.57 -4.03 9.64
N ALA A 58 -17.85 -3.68 9.62
CA ALA A 58 -18.89 -4.51 9.00
C ALA A 58 -18.71 -4.65 7.48
N GLU A 59 -18.32 -3.57 6.81
CA GLU A 59 -18.07 -3.56 5.38
C GLU A 59 -16.81 -4.35 5.02
N ALA A 60 -15.74 -4.23 5.82
CA ALA A 60 -14.51 -5.00 5.61
C ALA A 60 -14.75 -6.51 5.74
N ASP A 61 -15.58 -6.94 6.70
CA ASP A 61 -15.96 -8.35 6.85
C ASP A 61 -16.79 -8.85 5.65
N GLN A 62 -17.64 -7.98 5.08
CA GLN A 62 -18.34 -8.32 3.83
C GLN A 62 -17.39 -8.46 2.64
N VAL A 63 -16.37 -7.60 2.51
CA VAL A 63 -15.33 -7.75 1.47
C VAL A 63 -14.61 -9.08 1.65
N ARG A 64 -14.17 -9.40 2.87
CA ARG A 64 -13.50 -10.66 3.19
C ARG A 64 -14.33 -11.86 2.73
N LYS A 65 -15.60 -11.93 3.12
CA LYS A 65 -16.52 -13.00 2.73
C LYS A 65 -16.75 -13.09 1.21
N GLN A 66 -16.73 -11.97 0.49
CA GLN A 66 -16.85 -11.99 -0.97
C GLN A 66 -15.57 -12.52 -1.63
N LEU A 67 -14.41 -12.14 -1.12
CA LEU A 67 -13.13 -12.63 -1.64
C LEU A 67 -12.96 -14.13 -1.39
N GLU A 68 -13.33 -14.63 -0.21
CA GLU A 68 -13.28 -16.05 0.15
C GLU A 68 -14.15 -16.95 -0.77
N ARG A 69 -15.11 -16.38 -1.48
CA ARG A 69 -15.95 -17.13 -2.45
C ARG A 69 -15.29 -17.31 -3.82
N LEU A 70 -14.22 -16.61 -4.10
CA LEU A 70 -13.48 -16.74 -5.35
C LEU A 70 -12.62 -18.02 -5.29
N VAL A 71 -12.69 -18.83 -6.35
CA VAL A 71 -11.96 -20.11 -6.42
C VAL A 71 -10.45 -19.92 -6.32
N GLU A 72 -9.95 -18.82 -6.87
CA GLU A 72 -8.52 -18.48 -6.87
C GLU A 72 -8.01 -17.97 -5.50
N VAL A 73 -8.90 -17.63 -4.59
CA VAL A 73 -8.54 -17.13 -3.26
C VAL A 73 -8.27 -18.30 -2.33
N VAL A 74 -7.05 -18.38 -1.82
CA VAL A 74 -6.60 -19.42 -0.90
C VAL A 74 -6.92 -19.04 0.55
N GLU A 75 -6.62 -17.78 0.90
CA GLU A 75 -6.81 -17.27 2.26
C GLU A 75 -7.05 -15.75 2.24
N VAL A 76 -7.89 -15.28 3.14
CA VAL A 76 -8.07 -13.84 3.41
C VAL A 76 -7.86 -13.60 4.89
N GLU A 77 -6.93 -12.72 5.23
CA GLU A 77 -6.59 -12.35 6.59
C GLU A 77 -6.85 -10.85 6.82
N ASP A 78 -7.57 -10.51 7.90
CA ASP A 78 -7.68 -9.12 8.35
C ASP A 78 -6.46 -8.78 9.20
N LEU A 79 -5.64 -7.86 8.69
CA LEU A 79 -4.42 -7.36 9.33
C LEU A 79 -4.62 -5.96 9.93
N THR A 80 -5.85 -5.55 10.16
CA THR A 80 -6.15 -4.26 10.76
C THR A 80 -5.84 -4.28 12.25
N GLY A 81 -4.98 -3.39 12.72
CA GLY A 81 -4.64 -3.27 14.14
C GLY A 81 -3.14 -3.09 14.38
N ASP A 82 -2.73 -3.18 15.65
CA ASP A 82 -1.39 -2.79 16.10
C ASP A 82 -0.33 -3.89 16.02
N GLU A 83 -0.72 -5.13 15.69
CA GLU A 83 0.19 -6.28 15.68
C GLU A 83 0.74 -6.60 14.29
N VAL A 84 1.04 -5.56 13.52
CA VAL A 84 1.57 -5.71 12.16
C VAL A 84 2.79 -4.85 11.92
N HIS A 85 3.63 -5.29 10.99
CA HIS A 85 4.61 -4.45 10.31
C HIS A 85 4.00 -3.97 9.01
N SER A 86 3.89 -2.66 8.85
CA SER A 86 3.50 -2.01 7.59
C SER A 86 4.68 -1.25 7.04
N ARG A 87 4.93 -1.37 5.75
CA ARG A 87 5.95 -0.58 5.05
C ARG A 87 5.45 -0.17 3.68
N GLU A 88 5.73 1.08 3.33
CA GLU A 88 5.44 1.63 2.01
C GLU A 88 6.67 2.32 1.46
N LEU A 89 6.92 2.20 0.17
CA LEU A 89 7.98 2.89 -0.56
C LEU A 89 7.42 4.10 -1.29
N ILE A 90 8.11 5.23 -1.16
CA ILE A 90 7.86 6.45 -1.93
C ILE A 90 9.09 6.73 -2.80
N VAL A 91 8.85 7.06 -4.05
CA VAL A 91 9.84 7.67 -4.94
C VAL A 91 9.31 9.04 -5.36
N ALA A 92 10.06 10.10 -5.11
CA ALA A 92 9.63 11.45 -5.39
C ALA A 92 10.72 12.26 -6.09
N LYS A 93 10.31 13.12 -7.00
CA LYS A 93 11.17 14.15 -7.61
C LYS A 93 10.85 15.51 -6.99
N VAL A 94 11.87 16.17 -6.48
CA VAL A 94 11.78 17.48 -5.81
C VAL A 94 12.76 18.46 -6.42
N ALA A 95 12.48 19.76 -6.28
CA ALA A 95 13.43 20.80 -6.65
C ALA A 95 14.68 20.71 -5.76
N ALA A 96 15.84 21.01 -6.34
CA ALA A 96 17.15 20.80 -5.69
C ALA A 96 17.38 21.63 -4.41
N SER A 97 16.62 22.71 -4.21
CA SER A 97 16.81 23.66 -3.10
C SER A 97 16.41 23.14 -1.71
N GLU A 98 15.68 22.02 -1.64
CA GLU A 98 14.95 21.62 -0.43
C GLU A 98 15.31 20.19 0.06
N LEU A 99 16.40 19.66 -0.45
CA LEU A 99 16.80 18.27 -0.27
C LEU A 99 17.18 17.93 1.18
N GLU A 100 17.80 18.89 1.91
CA GLU A 100 18.35 18.61 3.24
C GLU A 100 17.30 18.18 4.26
N ALA A 101 16.13 18.81 4.28
CA ALA A 101 15.03 18.44 5.17
C ALA A 101 14.52 17.02 4.93
N LEU A 102 14.49 16.58 3.68
CA LEU A 102 14.08 15.23 3.30
C LEU A 102 15.14 14.18 3.70
N LEU A 103 16.42 14.50 3.54
CA LEU A 103 17.53 13.65 3.97
C LEU A 103 17.54 13.45 5.49
N GLN A 104 17.26 14.49 6.26
CA GLN A 104 17.14 14.40 7.72
C GLN A 104 16.00 13.50 8.16
N ARG A 105 14.96 13.33 7.35
CA ARG A 105 13.86 12.38 7.57
C ARG A 105 14.16 10.95 7.10
N GLY A 106 15.35 10.69 6.58
CA GLY A 106 15.77 9.37 6.15
C GLY A 106 15.57 9.08 4.66
N ALA A 107 15.26 10.10 3.86
CA ALA A 107 15.25 9.94 2.40
C ALA A 107 16.65 9.64 1.87
N LYS A 108 16.72 8.88 0.78
CA LYS A 108 17.96 8.60 0.06
C LYS A 108 17.87 9.17 -1.34
N VAL A 109 18.97 9.78 -1.81
CA VAL A 109 19.07 10.26 -3.18
C VAL A 109 19.28 9.10 -4.14
N LEU A 110 18.42 9.00 -5.15
CA LEU A 110 18.57 8.05 -6.24
C LEU A 110 19.31 8.68 -7.44
N SER A 111 18.96 9.93 -7.78
CA SER A 111 19.60 10.67 -8.87
C SER A 111 19.39 12.17 -8.71
N THR A 112 20.32 12.95 -9.29
CA THR A 112 20.22 14.42 -9.40
C THR A 112 20.45 14.83 -10.84
N GLY A 113 19.62 15.74 -11.35
CA GLY A 113 19.71 16.25 -12.71
C GLY A 113 19.16 17.68 -12.83
N PRO A 114 19.14 18.24 -14.04
CA PRO A 114 18.65 19.59 -14.28
C PRO A 114 17.19 19.81 -13.84
N ASP A 115 16.37 18.75 -13.90
CA ASP A 115 14.93 18.77 -13.60
C ASP A 115 14.62 18.54 -12.13
N GLY A 116 15.63 18.38 -11.27
CA GLY A 116 15.48 18.15 -9.84
C GLY A 116 16.23 16.92 -9.33
N THR A 117 15.95 16.58 -8.09
CA THR A 117 16.53 15.42 -7.41
C THR A 117 15.45 14.38 -7.14
N THR A 118 15.73 13.15 -7.52
CA THR A 118 14.88 12.00 -7.20
C THR A 118 15.35 11.36 -5.91
N VAL A 119 14.43 11.19 -4.97
CA VAL A 119 14.67 10.58 -3.66
C VAL A 119 13.75 9.39 -3.45
N GLU A 120 14.20 8.44 -2.62
CA GLU A 120 13.36 7.38 -2.08
C GLU A 120 13.19 7.53 -0.58
N PHE A 121 12.06 7.08 -0.07
CA PHE A 121 11.76 6.95 1.35
C PHE A 121 10.93 5.70 1.58
N SER A 122 11.19 5.01 2.68
CA SER A 122 10.39 3.86 3.11
C SER A 122 10.11 3.96 4.61
N GLY A 123 8.86 3.80 4.99
CA GLY A 123 8.42 3.91 6.38
C GLY A 123 7.09 3.22 6.64
N ASP A 124 6.63 3.28 7.88
CA ASP A 124 5.28 2.90 8.24
C ASP A 124 4.24 3.97 7.81
N ALA A 125 2.97 3.75 8.14
CA ALA A 125 1.90 4.64 7.69
C ALA A 125 2.03 6.08 8.20
N ASP A 126 2.48 6.26 9.45
CA ASP A 126 2.66 7.58 10.07
C ASP A 126 3.90 8.27 9.51
N GLU A 127 5.02 7.55 9.44
CA GLU A 127 6.28 8.04 8.83
C GLU A 127 6.07 8.47 7.37
N VAL A 128 5.32 7.67 6.60
CA VAL A 128 4.97 7.99 5.21
C VAL A 128 4.05 9.20 5.13
N GLY A 129 3.05 9.30 6.00
CA GLY A 129 2.17 10.46 6.08
C GLY A 129 2.94 11.75 6.35
N ASP A 130 3.83 11.73 7.31
CA ASP A 130 4.70 12.85 7.66
C ASP A 130 5.65 13.23 6.50
N PHE A 131 6.23 12.23 5.85
CA PHE A 131 7.12 12.46 4.71
C PHE A 131 6.38 13.08 3.53
N VAL A 132 5.16 12.62 3.20
CA VAL A 132 4.33 13.21 2.13
C VAL A 132 3.95 14.65 2.47
N ASN A 133 3.61 14.94 3.73
CA ASN A 133 3.31 16.30 4.17
C ASN A 133 4.54 17.22 4.05
N GLU A 134 5.73 16.71 4.34
CA GLU A 134 6.98 17.45 4.12
C GLU A 134 7.23 17.69 2.64
N LEU A 135 7.12 16.67 1.79
CA LEU A 135 7.22 16.82 0.33
C LEU A 135 6.31 17.93 -0.20
N ALA A 136 5.05 17.99 0.28
CA ALA A 136 4.09 19.00 -0.16
C ALA A 136 4.53 20.45 0.12
N ARG A 137 5.40 20.67 1.12
CA ARG A 137 5.96 21.98 1.44
C ARG A 137 7.10 22.38 0.53
N HIS A 138 7.77 21.43 -0.11
CA HIS A 138 9.01 21.62 -0.84
C HIS A 138 8.87 21.60 -2.37
N GLY A 139 7.65 21.69 -2.89
CA GLY A 139 7.42 21.73 -4.33
C GLY A 139 7.69 20.37 -5.00
N ILE A 140 6.74 19.47 -4.88
CA ILE A 140 6.76 18.17 -5.54
C ILE A 140 6.63 18.37 -7.06
N VAL A 141 7.55 17.79 -7.81
CA VAL A 141 7.44 17.68 -9.27
C VAL A 141 6.67 16.42 -9.64
N GLU A 142 7.00 15.30 -8.99
CA GLU A 142 6.37 14.01 -9.21
C GLU A 142 6.49 13.14 -7.95
N VAL A 143 5.49 12.34 -7.67
CA VAL A 143 5.52 11.34 -6.58
C VAL A 143 4.85 10.05 -7.02
N VAL A 144 5.52 8.93 -6.72
CA VAL A 144 4.99 7.58 -6.93
C VAL A 144 5.04 6.84 -5.60
N ARG A 145 3.98 6.11 -5.29
CA ARG A 145 3.84 5.33 -4.05
C ARG A 145 3.52 3.88 -4.39
N SER A 146 4.15 2.96 -3.66
CA SER A 146 3.90 1.53 -3.84
C SER A 146 2.55 1.07 -3.26
N GLY A 147 1.97 1.83 -2.33
CA GLY A 147 1.02 1.29 -1.36
C GLY A 147 1.75 0.42 -0.31
N PRO A 148 1.12 0.13 0.82
CA PRO A 148 1.74 -0.63 1.88
C PRO A 148 1.81 -2.12 1.55
N VAL A 149 2.89 -2.74 2.00
CA VAL A 149 2.97 -4.17 2.25
C VAL A 149 2.87 -4.39 3.75
N VAL A 150 2.08 -5.38 4.16
CA VAL A 150 1.76 -5.59 5.57
C VAL A 150 1.95 -7.05 5.94
N MET A 151 2.54 -7.28 7.08
CA MET A 151 2.76 -8.61 7.63
C MET A 151 2.52 -8.58 9.15
N ARG A 152 1.93 -9.65 9.69
CA ARG A 152 1.77 -9.81 11.13
C ARG A 152 3.13 -9.81 11.83
N ARG A 153 3.22 -9.18 13.00
CA ARG A 153 4.43 -9.26 13.85
C ARG A 153 4.64 -10.70 14.30
N THR A 154 5.87 -11.11 14.35
CA THR A 154 6.28 -12.33 15.06
C THR A 154 6.22 -12.06 16.57
N GLU A 155 5.67 -12.99 17.32
CA GLU A 155 5.74 -13.00 18.78
C GLU A 155 7.18 -13.21 19.26
#